data_6583452008f9272ba0fc40e5dc601a12
#
_entry.id   6583452008f9272ba0fc40e5dc601a12
#
_cell.length_a   1.000
_cell.length_b   1.000
_cell.length_c   1.000
_cell.angle_alpha   90.00
_cell.angle_beta   90.00
_cell.angle_gamma   90.00
#
_symmetry.space_group_name_H-M   'P 1'
#
loop_
_entity.id
_entity.type
_entity.pdbx_description
1 polymer ?
#
loop_
_entity_poly.entity_id
_entity_poly.type
_entity_poly.pdbx_seq_one_letter_code
_entity_poly.pdbx_strand_id
1 'polypeptide(L)'
;MSTHLSNIEGMEMAGKLPEVRLANTPFKVVSPFEPSGDQPEAIAALAKGVEDGLRYQTLLGVTGSGKTFTMAKTIEAVQKPTLVMAPNKTLAAQLAAELKEFFPDNAVVYFVSYYDYYQPEAYVPSSDTFIEKDASINEEVEKLRHAATSALLSRRDVIVVASVSCIYGIGSPMDYAGMAVFVDKQKEMDRDEVIHELIDIQYDRNDYEQKRGTFRVRGDALDVFPPYADHPIRIEFWGDEIESIDEIDQVTGEVLNSYEALPIWPASHYVTARPKMDKALGTIQDELRERLMQFKEEGKLLEAQRLE
;
A
#
# COMPACT_ATOMS: atom_id res chain seq x y z
N MET A 1 11.07 -15.71 18.83
CA MET A 1 10.57 -14.36 18.50
C MET A 1 9.54 -14.46 17.38
N SER A 2 8.44 -15.10 17.73
CA SER A 2 7.27 -15.38 16.85
C SER A 2 6.10 -14.47 17.21
N THR A 3 6.33 -13.22 17.62
CA THR A 3 5.36 -12.41 18.35
C THR A 3 4.89 -11.14 17.63
N HIS A 4 5.34 -10.85 16.41
CA HIS A 4 4.95 -9.59 15.76
C HIS A 4 3.88 -9.72 14.66
N LEU A 5 3.60 -10.91 14.13
CA LEU A 5 2.49 -11.09 13.19
C LEU A 5 1.22 -11.61 13.86
N SER A 6 1.33 -12.28 15.01
CA SER A 6 0.17 -12.66 15.85
C SER A 6 -0.45 -11.46 16.58
N ASN A 7 0.23 -10.33 16.66
CA ASN A 7 -0.28 -9.11 17.31
C ASN A 7 -1.26 -8.31 16.47
N ILE A 8 -1.50 -8.66 15.20
CA ILE A 8 -2.59 -8.04 14.43
C ILE A 8 -3.95 -8.55 14.94
N GLU A 9 -4.01 -9.78 15.49
CA GLU A 9 -5.20 -10.31 16.16
C GLU A 9 -5.40 -9.79 17.59
N GLY A 10 -4.36 -9.23 18.21
CA GLY A 10 -4.38 -8.73 19.60
C GLY A 10 -4.40 -7.21 19.73
N MET A 11 -4.56 -6.47 18.63
CA MET A 11 -4.66 -5.03 18.67
C MET A 11 -6.10 -4.61 18.95
N GLU A 12 -6.47 -4.65 20.22
CA GLU A 12 -7.51 -3.79 20.75
C GLU A 12 -7.09 -2.33 20.57
N MET A 13 -7.28 -1.81 19.37
CA MET A 13 -7.25 -0.39 19.12
C MET A 13 -8.54 0.20 19.65
N ALA A 14 -8.43 1.29 20.38
CA ALA A 14 -9.54 2.16 20.71
C ALA A 14 -10.10 2.76 19.40
N GLY A 15 -11.08 2.09 18.82
CA GLY A 15 -11.67 2.36 17.52
C GLY A 15 -11.65 1.04 16.75
N LYS A 16 -12.77 0.32 16.77
CA LYS A 16 -12.96 -0.96 16.10
C LYS A 16 -12.37 -0.93 14.70
N LEU A 17 -11.29 -1.71 14.46
CA LEU A 17 -11.09 -2.23 13.12
C LEU A 17 -12.34 -3.09 12.85
N PRO A 18 -13.14 -2.77 11.82
CA PRO A 18 -14.19 -3.68 11.40
C PRO A 18 -13.52 -5.01 11.10
N GLU A 19 -14.20 -6.12 11.37
CA GLU A 19 -13.78 -7.44 10.94
C GLU A 19 -13.73 -7.47 9.41
N VAL A 20 -12.63 -6.97 8.84
CA VAL A 20 -12.30 -7.27 7.45
C VAL A 20 -12.12 -8.78 7.42
N ARG A 21 -13.10 -9.50 6.89
CA ARG A 21 -12.91 -10.91 6.57
C ARG A 21 -11.81 -10.95 5.52
N LEU A 22 -10.59 -11.20 5.99
CA LEU A 22 -9.45 -11.33 5.10
C LEU A 22 -9.73 -12.44 4.11
N ALA A 23 -9.71 -12.13 2.82
CA ALA A 23 -9.75 -13.15 1.80
C ALA A 23 -8.56 -14.09 2.03
N ASN A 24 -8.83 -15.40 2.12
CA ASN A 24 -7.82 -16.41 2.42
C ASN A 24 -7.95 -17.56 1.42
N THR A 25 -7.53 -17.28 0.18
CA THR A 25 -7.40 -18.29 -0.87
C THR A 25 -6.08 -19.02 -0.68
N PRO A 26 -6.03 -20.35 -0.54
CA PRO A 26 -4.75 -21.05 -0.42
C PRO A 26 -3.85 -20.76 -1.62
N PHE A 27 -2.55 -20.59 -1.38
CA PHE A 27 -1.59 -20.54 -2.45
C PHE A 27 -1.59 -21.85 -3.23
N LYS A 28 -1.82 -21.76 -4.54
CA LYS A 28 -1.82 -22.91 -5.44
C LYS A 28 -1.08 -22.59 -6.72
N VAL A 29 0.02 -23.32 -6.95
CA VAL A 29 0.79 -23.17 -8.18
C VAL A 29 0.08 -23.84 -9.34
N VAL A 30 -0.16 -23.04 -10.38
CA VAL A 30 -0.63 -23.53 -11.69
C VAL A 30 0.59 -23.56 -12.63
N SER A 31 0.96 -24.74 -13.10
CA SER A 31 2.11 -24.91 -13.98
C SER A 31 1.94 -26.16 -14.84
N PRO A 32 2.38 -26.15 -16.11
CA PRO A 32 2.47 -27.35 -16.91
C PRO A 32 3.65 -28.25 -16.51
N PHE A 33 4.53 -27.78 -15.63
CA PHE A 33 5.74 -28.48 -15.18
C PHE A 33 5.55 -29.07 -13.79
N GLU A 34 6.14 -30.25 -13.61
CA GLU A 34 6.29 -30.86 -12.27
C GLU A 34 7.74 -30.69 -11.79
N PRO A 35 7.98 -30.61 -10.47
CA PRO A 35 9.32 -30.55 -9.93
C PRO A 35 10.16 -31.75 -10.36
N SER A 36 11.38 -31.47 -10.85
CA SER A 36 12.28 -32.50 -11.38
C SER A 36 13.73 -32.32 -10.90
N GLY A 37 14.53 -33.36 -11.07
CA GLY A 37 15.94 -33.36 -10.58
C GLY A 37 16.00 -33.16 -9.07
N ASP A 38 16.79 -32.18 -8.62
CA ASP A 38 16.98 -31.85 -7.18
C ASP A 38 15.87 -30.92 -6.63
N GLN A 39 14.93 -30.45 -7.46
CA GLN A 39 13.88 -29.51 -7.04
C GLN A 39 12.98 -30.08 -5.93
N PRO A 40 12.48 -31.33 -5.98
CA PRO A 40 11.63 -31.87 -4.92
C PRO A 40 12.31 -31.85 -3.55
N GLU A 41 13.57 -32.24 -3.48
CA GLU A 41 14.35 -32.23 -2.23
C GLU A 41 14.59 -30.79 -1.74
N ALA A 42 14.95 -29.87 -2.64
CA ALA A 42 15.14 -28.47 -2.32
C ALA A 42 13.87 -27.81 -1.77
N ILE A 43 12.71 -28.06 -2.42
CA ILE A 43 11.41 -27.56 -1.97
C ILE A 43 11.08 -28.07 -0.56
N ALA A 44 11.23 -29.35 -0.34
CA ALA A 44 10.95 -29.96 0.97
C ALA A 44 11.90 -29.42 2.06
N ALA A 45 13.19 -29.27 1.76
CA ALA A 45 14.16 -28.73 2.70
C ALA A 45 13.86 -27.25 3.05
N LEU A 46 13.55 -26.41 2.05
CA LEU A 46 13.21 -25.01 2.25
C LEU A 46 11.92 -24.86 3.07
N ALA A 47 10.87 -25.61 2.72
CA ALA A 47 9.60 -25.56 3.43
C ALA A 47 9.78 -25.99 4.90
N LYS A 48 10.46 -27.13 5.14
CA LYS A 48 10.78 -27.60 6.48
C LYS A 48 11.60 -26.58 7.26
N GLY A 49 12.58 -25.94 6.66
CA GLY A 49 13.39 -24.91 7.31
C GLY A 49 12.55 -23.70 7.75
N VAL A 50 11.52 -23.30 6.98
CA VAL A 50 10.57 -22.24 7.40
C VAL A 50 9.70 -22.72 8.57
N GLU A 51 9.24 -23.97 8.57
CA GLU A 51 8.45 -24.55 9.66
C GLU A 51 9.28 -24.67 10.95
N ASP A 52 10.53 -25.10 10.83
CA ASP A 52 11.49 -25.21 11.95
C ASP A 52 11.97 -23.82 12.45
N GLY A 53 11.56 -22.73 11.82
CA GLY A 53 11.90 -21.35 12.19
C GLY A 53 13.33 -20.94 11.85
N LEU A 54 13.97 -21.60 10.87
CA LEU A 54 15.30 -21.20 10.39
C LEU A 54 15.26 -19.78 9.86
N ARG A 55 16.15 -18.93 10.40
CA ARG A 55 16.20 -17.51 10.03
C ARG A 55 16.73 -17.28 8.61
N TYR A 56 17.64 -18.13 8.17
CA TYR A 56 18.33 -18.01 6.88
C TYR A 56 18.40 -19.37 6.20
N GLN A 57 18.15 -19.38 4.90
CA GLN A 57 18.33 -20.51 4.02
C GLN A 57 18.89 -20.02 2.68
N THR A 58 19.66 -20.80 1.98
CA THR A 58 20.23 -20.44 0.68
C THR A 58 19.91 -21.51 -0.35
N LEU A 59 19.22 -21.12 -1.43
CA LEU A 59 19.02 -21.96 -2.60
C LEU A 59 20.11 -21.65 -3.62
N LEU A 60 21.02 -22.60 -3.86
CA LEU A 60 22.06 -22.50 -4.88
C LEU A 60 21.63 -23.23 -6.14
N GLY A 61 21.72 -22.56 -7.28
CA GLY A 61 21.40 -23.15 -8.59
C GLY A 61 21.90 -22.27 -9.73
N VAL A 62 22.29 -22.89 -10.81
CA VAL A 62 22.72 -22.20 -12.04
C VAL A 62 21.54 -21.45 -12.69
N THR A 63 21.84 -20.53 -13.61
CA THR A 63 20.79 -19.87 -14.41
C THR A 63 20.01 -20.91 -15.20
N GLY A 64 18.69 -20.81 -15.24
CA GLY A 64 17.81 -21.76 -15.92
C GLY A 64 17.50 -23.06 -15.16
N SER A 65 17.98 -23.22 -13.91
CA SER A 65 17.64 -24.39 -13.08
C SER A 65 16.24 -24.38 -12.47
N GLY A 66 15.40 -23.43 -12.82
CA GLY A 66 14.03 -23.31 -12.30
C GLY A 66 13.93 -22.82 -10.86
N LYS A 67 14.86 -21.95 -10.41
CA LYS A 67 14.81 -21.38 -9.05
C LYS A 67 13.51 -20.65 -8.74
N THR A 68 12.93 -19.92 -9.70
CA THR A 68 11.64 -19.22 -9.52
C THR A 68 10.52 -20.23 -9.29
N PHE A 69 10.51 -21.34 -10.05
CA PHE A 69 9.55 -22.42 -9.85
C PHE A 69 9.73 -23.12 -8.50
N THR A 70 10.97 -23.38 -8.08
CA THR A 70 11.29 -23.92 -6.75
C THR A 70 10.78 -22.99 -5.65
N MET A 71 10.98 -21.68 -5.79
CA MET A 71 10.46 -20.65 -4.87
C MET A 71 8.92 -20.68 -4.84
N ALA A 72 8.26 -20.71 -5.99
CA ALA A 72 6.80 -20.78 -6.07
C ALA A 72 6.24 -22.03 -5.36
N LYS A 73 6.84 -23.20 -5.60
CA LYS A 73 6.47 -24.45 -4.92
C LYS A 73 6.76 -24.41 -3.41
N THR A 74 7.78 -23.69 -2.98
CA THR A 74 8.04 -23.47 -1.53
C THR A 74 6.97 -22.57 -0.92
N ILE A 75 6.56 -21.49 -1.58
CA ILE A 75 5.46 -20.61 -1.13
C ILE A 75 4.15 -21.41 -1.01
N GLU A 76 3.84 -22.24 -2.01
CA GLU A 76 2.69 -23.14 -1.99
C GLU A 76 2.73 -24.08 -0.78
N ALA A 77 3.88 -24.68 -0.50
CA ALA A 77 4.03 -25.60 0.64
C ALA A 77 3.87 -24.90 2.00
N VAL A 78 4.40 -23.68 2.13
CA VAL A 78 4.47 -22.94 3.40
C VAL A 78 3.19 -22.17 3.72
N GLN A 79 2.40 -21.76 2.72
CA GLN A 79 1.13 -21.04 2.88
C GLN A 79 1.23 -19.73 3.71
N LYS A 80 2.31 -18.96 3.54
CA LYS A 80 2.52 -17.70 4.27
C LYS A 80 2.63 -16.51 3.33
N PRO A 81 2.14 -15.30 3.69
CA PRO A 81 2.43 -14.08 2.96
C PRO A 81 3.93 -13.93 2.73
N THR A 82 4.31 -13.57 1.53
CA THR A 82 5.72 -13.62 1.10
C THR A 82 6.16 -12.30 0.50
N LEU A 83 7.36 -11.82 0.89
CA LEU A 83 8.04 -10.70 0.27
C LEU A 83 9.22 -11.22 -0.55
N VAL A 84 9.22 -10.92 -1.85
CA VAL A 84 10.30 -11.22 -2.80
C VAL A 84 11.04 -9.93 -3.13
N MET A 85 12.26 -9.78 -2.66
CA MET A 85 13.09 -8.60 -2.95
C MET A 85 14.00 -8.83 -4.13
N ALA A 86 13.96 -7.92 -5.10
CA ALA A 86 14.85 -7.89 -6.25
C ALA A 86 15.77 -6.66 -6.24
N PRO A 87 16.98 -6.74 -6.82
CA PRO A 87 17.96 -5.65 -6.76
C PRO A 87 17.59 -4.43 -7.59
N ASN A 88 16.67 -4.54 -8.55
CA ASN A 88 16.23 -3.45 -9.40
C ASN A 88 14.79 -3.63 -9.90
N LYS A 89 14.19 -2.56 -10.47
CA LYS A 89 12.82 -2.54 -10.99
C LYS A 89 12.58 -3.60 -12.08
N THR A 90 13.52 -3.79 -12.98
CA THR A 90 13.38 -4.71 -14.14
C THR A 90 13.28 -6.16 -13.68
N LEU A 91 14.17 -6.59 -12.80
CA LEU A 91 14.12 -7.94 -12.25
C LEU A 91 12.90 -8.16 -11.38
N ALA A 92 12.50 -7.15 -10.60
CA ALA A 92 11.26 -7.22 -9.82
C ALA A 92 10.03 -7.38 -10.74
N ALA A 93 9.97 -6.68 -11.88
CA ALA A 93 8.89 -6.80 -12.85
C ALA A 93 8.85 -8.21 -13.48
N GLN A 94 10.01 -8.75 -13.85
CA GLN A 94 10.11 -10.11 -14.37
C GLN A 94 9.62 -11.14 -13.35
N LEU A 95 10.10 -11.08 -12.11
CA LEU A 95 9.68 -12.00 -11.06
C LEU A 95 8.18 -11.87 -10.74
N ALA A 96 7.63 -10.65 -10.76
CA ALA A 96 6.21 -10.44 -10.56
C ALA A 96 5.38 -11.08 -11.68
N ALA A 97 5.82 -10.97 -12.94
CA ALA A 97 5.16 -11.60 -14.08
C ALA A 97 5.20 -13.13 -13.97
N GLU A 98 6.39 -13.71 -13.71
CA GLU A 98 6.55 -15.15 -13.53
C GLU A 98 5.69 -15.70 -12.38
N LEU A 99 5.67 -15.00 -11.23
CA LEU A 99 4.86 -15.40 -10.08
C LEU A 99 3.35 -15.24 -10.32
N LYS A 100 2.92 -14.23 -11.09
CA LYS A 100 1.52 -14.13 -11.52
C LYS A 100 1.06 -15.30 -12.38
N GLU A 101 1.92 -15.79 -13.26
CA GLU A 101 1.62 -16.99 -14.06
C GLU A 101 1.49 -18.23 -13.17
N PHE A 102 2.34 -18.38 -12.14
CA PHE A 102 2.25 -19.49 -11.19
C PHE A 102 1.09 -19.39 -10.21
N PHE A 103 0.64 -18.19 -9.86
CA PHE A 103 -0.41 -17.94 -8.86
C PHE A 103 -1.53 -17.07 -9.44
N PRO A 104 -2.29 -17.55 -10.44
CA PRO A 104 -3.32 -16.74 -11.11
C PRO A 104 -4.48 -16.33 -10.19
N ASP A 105 -4.78 -17.11 -9.16
CA ASP A 105 -5.90 -16.89 -8.23
C ASP A 105 -5.47 -16.16 -6.94
N ASN A 106 -4.17 -15.93 -6.75
CA ASN A 106 -3.63 -15.27 -5.55
C ASN A 106 -3.16 -13.85 -5.84
N ALA A 107 -3.00 -13.04 -4.80
CA ALA A 107 -2.56 -11.66 -4.94
C ALA A 107 -1.04 -11.58 -5.13
N VAL A 108 -0.57 -11.50 -6.36
CA VAL A 108 0.82 -11.18 -6.68
C VAL A 108 0.90 -9.70 -7.03
N VAL A 109 1.54 -8.92 -6.16
CA VAL A 109 1.57 -7.46 -6.22
C VAL A 109 3.00 -6.92 -6.37
N TYR A 110 3.12 -5.74 -7.00
CA TYR A 110 4.39 -5.15 -7.36
C TYR A 110 4.64 -3.86 -6.58
N PHE A 111 5.82 -3.75 -5.94
CA PHE A 111 6.14 -2.62 -5.09
C PHE A 111 7.55 -2.08 -5.35
N VAL A 112 7.66 -1.05 -6.16
CA VAL A 112 8.93 -0.39 -6.52
C VAL A 112 8.84 1.12 -6.35
N SER A 113 9.93 1.85 -6.55
CA SER A 113 9.91 3.32 -6.52
C SER A 113 9.01 3.84 -7.65
N TYR A 114 8.10 4.76 -7.32
CA TYR A 114 7.21 5.43 -8.26
C TYR A 114 7.84 6.66 -8.92
N TYR A 115 9.04 7.06 -8.49
CA TYR A 115 9.78 8.13 -9.15
C TYR A 115 10.43 7.63 -10.43
N ASP A 116 10.14 8.28 -11.54
CA ASP A 116 10.88 8.15 -12.79
C ASP A 116 12.07 9.10 -12.79
N TYR A 117 11.91 10.27 -12.17
CA TYR A 117 12.95 11.24 -11.92
C TYR A 117 12.78 11.87 -10.53
N TYR A 118 13.89 12.13 -9.84
CA TYR A 118 13.87 12.79 -8.54
C TYR A 118 15.13 13.65 -8.35
N GLN A 119 14.93 14.93 -8.12
CA GLN A 119 15.96 15.88 -7.69
C GLN A 119 15.51 16.48 -6.35
N PRO A 120 16.24 16.25 -5.26
CA PRO A 120 15.91 16.87 -3.98
C PRO A 120 16.14 18.39 -4.03
N GLU A 121 15.41 19.10 -3.20
CA GLU A 121 15.68 20.50 -2.91
C GLU A 121 17.04 20.65 -2.24
N ALA A 122 17.72 21.76 -2.53
CA ALA A 122 18.98 22.12 -1.92
C ALA A 122 19.12 23.65 -1.80
N TYR A 123 19.78 24.09 -0.74
CA TYR A 123 20.15 25.50 -0.59
C TYR A 123 21.66 25.65 -0.53
N VAL A 124 22.22 26.52 -1.36
CA VAL A 124 23.65 26.82 -1.43
C VAL A 124 23.90 28.22 -0.83
N PRO A 125 24.30 28.32 0.46
CA PRO A 125 24.44 29.60 1.16
C PRO A 125 25.43 30.56 0.51
N SER A 126 26.51 30.06 -0.08
CA SER A 126 27.57 30.86 -0.69
C SER A 126 27.11 31.69 -1.89
N SER A 127 26.06 31.27 -2.58
CA SER A 127 25.47 31.94 -3.74
C SER A 127 24.03 32.40 -3.53
N ASP A 128 23.46 32.19 -2.32
CA ASP A 128 22.04 32.39 -2.01
C ASP A 128 21.12 31.73 -3.07
N THR A 129 21.48 30.53 -3.48
CA THR A 129 20.76 29.82 -4.53
C THR A 129 19.91 28.72 -3.89
N PHE A 130 18.60 28.76 -4.15
CA PHE A 130 17.68 27.68 -3.82
C PHE A 130 17.43 26.82 -5.08
N ILE A 131 17.70 25.54 -4.97
CA ILE A 131 17.38 24.54 -6.00
C ILE A 131 16.08 23.90 -5.58
N GLU A 132 15.03 24.09 -6.38
CA GLU A 132 13.72 23.52 -6.11
C GLU A 132 13.73 22.00 -6.28
N LYS A 133 12.89 21.32 -5.50
CA LYS A 133 12.61 19.92 -5.70
C LYS A 133 11.95 19.71 -7.07
N ASP A 134 12.46 18.75 -7.83
CA ASP A 134 11.87 18.33 -9.10
C ASP A 134 11.68 16.80 -9.08
N ALA A 135 10.47 16.35 -9.40
CA ALA A 135 10.15 14.94 -9.37
C ALA A 135 9.06 14.58 -10.40
N SER A 136 9.27 13.48 -11.10
CA SER A 136 8.27 12.88 -11.98
C SER A 136 7.76 11.60 -11.36
N ILE A 137 6.46 11.56 -11.06
CA ILE A 137 5.78 10.41 -10.47
C ILE A 137 5.10 9.61 -11.58
N ASN A 138 5.28 8.30 -11.55
CA ASN A 138 4.59 7.36 -12.42
C ASN A 138 3.29 6.89 -11.74
N GLU A 139 2.15 7.39 -12.21
CA GLU A 139 0.83 7.11 -11.63
C GLU A 139 0.46 5.63 -11.63
N GLU A 140 0.86 4.87 -12.66
CA GLU A 140 0.59 3.42 -12.70
C GLU A 140 1.42 2.66 -11.66
N VAL A 141 2.67 3.07 -11.44
CA VAL A 141 3.49 2.48 -10.37
C VAL A 141 2.97 2.87 -8.99
N GLU A 142 2.47 4.10 -8.84
CA GLU A 142 1.82 4.55 -7.60
C GLU A 142 0.58 3.69 -7.29
N LYS A 143 -0.30 3.46 -8.28
CA LYS A 143 -1.44 2.54 -8.17
C LYS A 143 -1.00 1.16 -7.70
N LEU A 144 0.04 0.58 -8.30
CA LEU A 144 0.53 -0.75 -7.94
C LEU A 144 1.07 -0.80 -6.49
N ARG A 145 1.67 0.29 -6.00
CA ARG A 145 2.10 0.41 -4.59
C ARG A 145 0.90 0.46 -3.64
N HIS A 146 -0.12 1.24 -3.96
CA HIS A 146 -1.37 1.27 -3.19
C HIS A 146 -2.08 -0.08 -3.20
N ALA A 147 -2.13 -0.75 -4.36
CA ALA A 147 -2.67 -2.10 -4.47
C ALA A 147 -1.92 -3.12 -3.60
N ALA A 148 -0.58 -3.01 -3.51
CA ALA A 148 0.20 -3.88 -2.65
C ALA A 148 -0.12 -3.66 -1.15
N THR A 149 -0.25 -2.41 -0.72
CA THR A 149 -0.56 -2.07 0.67
C THR A 149 -1.98 -2.52 1.04
N SER A 150 -2.97 -2.25 0.19
CA SER A 150 -4.36 -2.66 0.42
C SER A 150 -4.49 -4.19 0.43
N ALA A 151 -3.79 -4.91 -0.46
CA ALA A 151 -3.81 -6.37 -0.49
C ALA A 151 -3.23 -6.97 0.81
N LEU A 152 -2.11 -6.45 1.33
CA LEU A 152 -1.51 -6.90 2.58
C LEU A 152 -2.44 -6.74 3.79
N LEU A 153 -3.31 -5.72 3.77
CA LEU A 153 -4.27 -5.43 4.83
C LEU A 153 -5.61 -6.18 4.67
N SER A 154 -5.93 -6.63 3.44
CA SER A 154 -7.21 -7.26 3.10
C SER A 154 -7.13 -8.76 2.84
N ARG A 155 -5.93 -9.33 2.65
CA ARG A 155 -5.74 -10.72 2.21
C ARG A 155 -4.60 -11.40 2.96
N ARG A 156 -4.64 -12.73 3.02
CA ARG A 156 -3.54 -13.56 3.55
C ARG A 156 -2.70 -14.21 2.47
N ASP A 157 -3.24 -14.32 1.28
CA ASP A 157 -2.62 -14.96 0.11
C ASP A 157 -1.88 -13.94 -0.78
N VAL A 158 -0.95 -13.18 -0.18
CA VAL A 158 -0.25 -12.08 -0.84
C VAL A 158 1.22 -12.41 -1.06
N ILE A 159 1.69 -12.23 -2.29
CA ILE A 159 3.11 -12.23 -2.65
C ILE A 159 3.46 -10.82 -3.13
N VAL A 160 4.28 -10.12 -2.35
CA VAL A 160 4.79 -8.79 -2.73
C VAL A 160 6.13 -8.95 -3.42
N VAL A 161 6.24 -8.54 -4.68
CA VAL A 161 7.53 -8.46 -5.38
C VAL A 161 8.01 -7.02 -5.39
N ALA A 162 9.14 -6.77 -4.75
CA ALA A 162 9.60 -5.42 -4.47
C ALA A 162 11.07 -5.18 -4.86
N SER A 163 11.39 -3.91 -5.11
CA SER A 163 12.78 -3.43 -5.09
C SER A 163 13.17 -2.94 -3.70
N VAL A 164 14.40 -2.48 -3.53
CA VAL A 164 14.90 -1.89 -2.28
C VAL A 164 14.04 -0.74 -1.74
N SER A 165 13.18 -0.15 -2.56
CA SER A 165 12.25 0.91 -2.13
C SER A 165 11.28 0.48 -1.02
N CYS A 166 11.08 -0.83 -0.82
CA CYS A 166 10.21 -1.35 0.24
C CYS A 166 10.79 -1.22 1.66
N ILE A 167 12.09 -0.93 1.81
CA ILE A 167 12.72 -0.73 3.13
C ILE A 167 12.52 0.68 3.68
N TYR A 168 12.14 1.63 2.83
CA TYR A 168 11.88 3.00 3.26
C TYR A 168 10.48 3.13 3.84
N GLY A 169 10.35 3.93 4.90
CA GLY A 169 9.07 4.16 5.55
C GLY A 169 8.05 4.82 4.62
N ILE A 170 6.83 4.31 4.63
CA ILE A 170 5.67 4.85 3.89
C ILE A 170 4.55 5.28 4.85
N GLY A 171 4.89 5.61 6.08
CA GLY A 171 3.93 5.94 7.13
C GLY A 171 3.71 4.81 8.13
N SER A 172 2.76 5.01 9.03
CA SER A 172 2.38 4.02 10.04
C SER A 172 1.33 3.06 9.47
N PRO A 173 1.60 1.74 9.43
CA PRO A 173 0.60 0.75 9.02
C PRO A 173 -0.67 0.81 9.87
N MET A 174 -0.51 1.17 11.15
CA MET A 174 -1.60 1.32 12.10
C MET A 174 -2.51 2.48 11.77
N ASP A 175 -1.92 3.64 11.47
CA ASP A 175 -2.68 4.82 11.10
C ASP A 175 -3.39 4.59 9.77
N TYR A 176 -2.69 4.00 8.79
CA TYR A 176 -3.27 3.68 7.48
C TYR A 176 -4.47 2.72 7.61
N ALA A 177 -4.33 1.63 8.38
CA ALA A 177 -5.42 0.68 8.58
C ALA A 177 -6.55 1.27 9.45
N GLY A 178 -6.21 2.06 10.48
CA GLY A 178 -7.17 2.66 11.39
C GLY A 178 -8.00 3.81 10.79
N MET A 179 -7.56 4.36 9.67
CA MET A 179 -8.26 5.44 8.96
C MET A 179 -9.08 4.94 7.75
N ALA A 180 -9.10 3.63 7.46
CA ALA A 180 -9.93 3.11 6.38
C ALA A 180 -11.42 3.39 6.62
N VAL A 181 -12.13 3.85 5.60
CA VAL A 181 -13.58 4.06 5.62
C VAL A 181 -14.26 2.76 5.25
N PHE A 182 -15.14 2.26 6.12
CA PHE A 182 -15.86 1.03 5.89
C PHE A 182 -17.30 1.33 5.47
N VAL A 183 -17.63 0.99 4.25
CA VAL A 183 -19.00 1.03 3.76
C VAL A 183 -19.63 -0.35 3.84
N ASP A 184 -20.83 -0.42 4.44
CA ASP A 184 -21.52 -1.67 4.75
C ASP A 184 -23.04 -1.47 4.61
N LYS A 185 -23.70 -2.20 3.69
CA LYS A 185 -25.13 -2.14 3.42
C LYS A 185 -26.00 -2.53 4.63
N GLN A 186 -25.44 -3.21 5.61
CA GLN A 186 -26.17 -3.65 6.81
C GLN A 186 -26.15 -2.61 7.93
N LYS A 187 -25.52 -1.45 7.70
CA LYS A 187 -25.40 -0.39 8.69
C LYS A 187 -26.03 0.90 8.18
N GLU A 188 -26.68 1.61 9.09
CA GLU A 188 -27.05 3.00 8.84
C GLU A 188 -25.77 3.85 8.75
N MET A 189 -25.63 4.58 7.65
CA MET A 189 -24.47 5.43 7.39
C MET A 189 -24.94 6.72 6.71
N ASP A 190 -24.73 7.85 7.35
CA ASP A 190 -25.00 9.15 6.75
C ASP A 190 -24.02 9.43 5.61
N ARG A 191 -24.53 9.84 4.45
CA ARG A 191 -23.71 10.14 3.27
C ARG A 191 -22.68 11.24 3.55
N ASP A 192 -23.06 12.27 4.26
CA ASP A 192 -22.21 13.43 4.51
C ASP A 192 -21.10 13.07 5.53
N GLU A 193 -21.38 12.14 6.48
CA GLU A 193 -20.33 11.55 7.33
C GLU A 193 -19.33 10.77 6.51
N VAL A 194 -19.76 9.92 5.58
CA VAL A 194 -18.85 9.19 4.68
C VAL A 194 -18.01 10.16 3.84
N ILE A 195 -18.59 11.26 3.36
CA ILE A 195 -17.84 12.30 2.64
C ILE A 195 -16.76 12.94 3.52
N HIS A 196 -17.07 13.25 4.78
CA HIS A 196 -16.08 13.81 5.70
C HIS A 196 -14.96 12.81 6.01
N GLU A 197 -15.29 11.55 6.22
CA GLU A 197 -14.27 10.49 6.39
C GLU A 197 -13.37 10.34 5.17
N LEU A 198 -13.92 10.41 3.94
CA LEU A 198 -13.11 10.38 2.71
C LEU A 198 -12.13 11.56 2.63
N ILE A 199 -12.56 12.76 3.01
CA ILE A 199 -11.67 13.94 3.08
C ILE A 199 -10.56 13.73 4.11
N ASP A 200 -10.87 13.19 5.28
CA ASP A 200 -9.90 12.91 6.34
C ASP A 200 -8.83 11.89 5.89
N ILE A 201 -9.18 10.96 5.01
CA ILE A 201 -8.26 10.00 4.40
C ILE A 201 -7.67 10.48 3.06
N GLN A 202 -7.76 11.80 2.81
CA GLN A 202 -7.08 12.50 1.71
C GLN A 202 -7.65 12.24 0.30
N TYR A 203 -8.94 11.91 0.18
CA TYR A 203 -9.60 11.98 -1.11
C TYR A 203 -10.02 13.41 -1.42
N ASP A 204 -9.78 13.84 -2.65
CA ASP A 204 -10.21 15.13 -3.13
C ASP A 204 -11.59 15.05 -3.80
N ARG A 205 -12.46 16.03 -3.52
CA ARG A 205 -13.74 16.14 -4.25
C ARG A 205 -13.48 16.69 -5.64
N ASN A 206 -13.90 15.96 -6.66
CA ASN A 206 -13.84 16.41 -8.05
C ASN A 206 -15.08 15.96 -8.82
N ASP A 207 -16.07 16.85 -8.95
CA ASP A 207 -17.33 16.56 -9.62
C ASP A 207 -17.22 16.59 -11.16
N TYR A 208 -16.08 17.04 -11.70
CA TYR A 208 -15.86 17.19 -13.16
C TYR A 208 -15.07 16.02 -13.74
N GLU A 209 -13.94 15.71 -13.15
CA GLU A 209 -13.02 14.69 -13.64
C GLU A 209 -12.80 13.62 -12.57
N GLN A 210 -13.11 12.38 -12.91
CA GLN A 210 -12.96 11.26 -12.01
C GLN A 210 -11.55 10.67 -12.18
N LYS A 211 -10.67 10.99 -11.24
CA LYS A 211 -9.29 10.49 -11.15
C LYS A 211 -9.13 9.59 -9.93
N ARG A 212 -8.09 8.75 -9.92
CA ARG A 212 -7.69 8.00 -8.73
C ARG A 212 -7.41 8.95 -7.56
N GLY A 213 -7.87 8.58 -6.36
CA GLY A 213 -7.79 9.43 -5.17
C GLY A 213 -8.82 10.54 -5.11
N THR A 214 -9.85 10.53 -5.97
CA THR A 214 -10.95 11.50 -5.93
C THR A 214 -12.30 10.84 -5.67
N PHE A 215 -13.25 11.64 -5.21
CA PHE A 215 -14.66 11.27 -5.19
C PHE A 215 -15.53 12.35 -5.80
N ARG A 216 -16.72 11.98 -6.27
CA ARG A 216 -17.74 12.92 -6.74
C ARG A 216 -19.11 12.58 -6.17
N VAL A 217 -19.97 13.60 -6.04
CA VAL A 217 -21.32 13.46 -5.50
C VAL A 217 -22.33 13.83 -6.59
N ARG A 218 -23.28 12.95 -6.87
CA ARG A 218 -24.36 13.18 -7.83
C ARG A 218 -25.70 12.72 -7.26
N GLY A 219 -26.46 13.65 -6.67
CA GLY A 219 -27.69 13.31 -5.96
C GLY A 219 -27.38 12.42 -4.76
N ASP A 220 -28.00 11.25 -4.71
CA ASP A 220 -27.80 10.26 -3.64
C ASP A 220 -26.66 9.27 -3.93
N ALA A 221 -25.97 9.42 -5.07
CA ALA A 221 -24.83 8.59 -5.44
C ALA A 221 -23.49 9.27 -5.11
N LEU A 222 -22.59 8.50 -4.50
CA LEU A 222 -21.22 8.85 -4.20
C LEU A 222 -20.29 7.90 -4.98
N ASP A 223 -19.59 8.43 -5.98
CA ASP A 223 -18.61 7.68 -6.75
C ASP A 223 -17.21 7.95 -6.17
N VAL A 224 -16.54 6.93 -5.66
CA VAL A 224 -15.17 7.00 -5.12
C VAL A 224 -14.24 6.27 -6.06
N PHE A 225 -13.11 6.88 -6.46
CA PHE A 225 -12.10 6.22 -7.26
C PHE A 225 -10.83 5.95 -6.44
N PRO A 226 -10.70 4.76 -5.85
CA PRO A 226 -9.56 4.44 -5.01
C PRO A 226 -8.23 4.47 -5.80
N PRO A 227 -7.11 4.89 -5.18
CA PRO A 227 -5.82 4.95 -5.87
C PRO A 227 -5.28 3.58 -6.28
N TYR A 228 -5.76 2.51 -5.65
CA TYR A 228 -5.36 1.12 -5.91
C TYR A 228 -6.26 0.37 -6.90
N ALA A 229 -7.37 0.98 -7.33
CA ALA A 229 -8.37 0.32 -8.17
C ALA A 229 -8.25 0.71 -9.66
N ASP A 230 -8.76 -0.14 -10.52
CA ASP A 230 -8.89 0.14 -11.96
C ASP A 230 -10.22 0.82 -12.28
N HIS A 231 -11.21 0.64 -11.42
CA HIS A 231 -12.57 1.15 -11.58
C HIS A 231 -13.04 1.87 -10.32
N PRO A 232 -13.90 2.88 -10.45
CA PRO A 232 -14.52 3.54 -9.31
C PRO A 232 -15.57 2.66 -8.63
N ILE A 233 -15.79 2.94 -7.35
CA ILE A 233 -16.84 2.36 -6.54
C ILE A 233 -17.97 3.37 -6.44
N ARG A 234 -19.17 2.98 -6.82
CA ARG A 234 -20.41 3.72 -6.63
C ARG A 234 -21.12 3.23 -5.39
N ILE A 235 -21.49 4.16 -4.51
CA ILE A 235 -22.27 3.93 -3.32
C ILE A 235 -23.58 4.72 -3.49
N GLU A 236 -24.70 4.03 -3.55
CA GLU A 236 -26.01 4.66 -3.65
C GLU A 236 -26.68 4.68 -2.28
N PHE A 237 -27.20 5.83 -1.88
CA PHE A 237 -27.84 6.06 -0.60
C PHE A 237 -29.33 6.25 -0.76
N TRP A 238 -30.10 5.74 0.20
CA TRP A 238 -31.51 6.07 0.39
C TRP A 238 -31.70 6.57 1.83
N GLY A 239 -31.66 7.90 1.99
CA GLY A 239 -31.56 8.50 3.33
C GLY A 239 -30.23 8.11 4.01
N ASP A 240 -30.32 7.50 5.18
CA ASP A 240 -29.16 7.03 5.97
C ASP A 240 -28.86 5.53 5.73
N GLU A 241 -29.44 4.93 4.69
CA GLU A 241 -29.18 3.53 4.31
C GLU A 241 -28.41 3.46 3.00
N ILE A 242 -27.47 2.52 2.91
CA ILE A 242 -26.75 2.22 1.66
C ILE A 242 -27.59 1.19 0.86
N GLU A 243 -28.11 1.60 -0.30
CA GLU A 243 -28.87 0.75 -1.20
C GLU A 243 -27.97 -0.19 -2.00
N SER A 244 -26.88 0.36 -2.58
CA SER A 244 -25.91 -0.44 -3.33
C SER A 244 -24.47 0.03 -3.12
N ILE A 245 -23.52 -0.91 -3.30
CA ILE A 245 -22.07 -0.68 -3.37
C ILE A 245 -21.57 -1.43 -4.58
N ASP A 246 -21.25 -0.73 -5.65
CA ASP A 246 -20.96 -1.33 -6.95
C ASP A 246 -19.64 -0.81 -7.53
N GLU A 247 -18.80 -1.71 -8.04
CA GLU A 247 -17.71 -1.36 -8.93
C GLU A 247 -18.28 -1.12 -10.33
N ILE A 248 -17.99 0.02 -10.90
CA ILE A 248 -18.58 0.45 -12.18
C ILE A 248 -17.50 0.74 -13.21
N ASP A 249 -17.78 0.44 -14.47
CA ASP A 249 -16.97 0.94 -15.58
C ASP A 249 -17.11 2.47 -15.67
N GLN A 250 -15.97 3.16 -15.69
CA GLN A 250 -15.92 4.62 -15.67
C GLN A 250 -16.55 5.27 -16.91
N VAL A 251 -16.53 4.58 -18.05
CA VAL A 251 -16.96 5.11 -19.34
C VAL A 251 -18.43 4.77 -19.60
N THR A 252 -18.81 3.49 -19.41
CA THR A 252 -20.16 3.01 -19.70
C THR A 252 -21.12 3.16 -18.52
N GLY A 253 -20.59 3.18 -17.30
CA GLY A 253 -21.37 3.14 -16.07
C GLY A 253 -21.97 1.76 -15.75
N GLU A 254 -21.59 0.72 -16.50
CA GLU A 254 -22.03 -0.65 -16.25
C GLU A 254 -21.46 -1.17 -14.93
N VAL A 255 -22.28 -1.91 -14.17
CA VAL A 255 -21.87 -2.58 -12.95
C VAL A 255 -21.00 -3.79 -13.30
N LEU A 256 -19.77 -3.80 -12.78
CA LEU A 256 -18.81 -4.88 -12.98
C LEU A 256 -18.88 -5.89 -11.84
N ASN A 257 -18.94 -5.40 -10.60
CA ASN A 257 -19.06 -6.20 -9.39
C ASN A 257 -19.97 -5.48 -8.38
N SER A 258 -20.61 -6.25 -7.49
CA SER A 258 -21.41 -5.71 -6.37
C SER A 258 -20.90 -6.27 -5.04
N TYR A 259 -20.94 -5.44 -4.00
CA TYR A 259 -20.41 -5.75 -2.68
C TYR A 259 -21.47 -5.54 -1.60
N GLU A 260 -21.46 -6.36 -0.55
CA GLU A 260 -22.26 -6.12 0.66
C GLU A 260 -21.56 -5.15 1.62
N ALA A 261 -20.24 -5.21 1.65
CA ALA A 261 -19.40 -4.30 2.42
C ALA A 261 -17.99 -4.28 1.84
N LEU A 262 -17.32 -3.11 1.95
CA LEU A 262 -15.94 -3.01 1.48
C LEU A 262 -15.18 -1.90 2.23
N PRO A 263 -13.85 -2.05 2.46
CA PRO A 263 -13.00 -0.98 2.96
C PRO A 263 -12.57 -0.07 1.82
N ILE A 264 -12.63 1.24 2.06
CA ILE A 264 -12.01 2.26 1.23
C ILE A 264 -10.73 2.69 1.96
N TRP A 265 -9.58 2.31 1.40
CA TRP A 265 -8.27 2.63 1.96
C TRP A 265 -7.88 4.08 1.64
N PRO A 266 -7.01 4.71 2.46
CA PRO A 266 -6.58 6.09 2.25
C PRO A 266 -6.01 6.37 0.84
N ALA A 267 -6.24 7.59 0.36
CA ALA A 267 -5.74 8.03 -0.94
C ALA A 267 -4.22 8.25 -0.96
N SER A 268 -3.58 8.33 0.21
CA SER A 268 -2.14 8.47 0.36
C SER A 268 -1.61 7.50 1.41
N HIS A 269 -0.39 7.00 1.24
CA HIS A 269 0.30 6.24 2.28
C HIS A 269 0.66 7.08 3.51
N TYR A 270 0.75 8.39 3.35
CA TYR A 270 1.20 9.34 4.38
C TYR A 270 0.05 9.98 5.16
N VAL A 271 -0.99 9.20 5.42
CA VAL A 271 -2.09 9.67 6.27
C VAL A 271 -1.66 9.68 7.74
N THR A 272 -2.08 10.71 8.44
CA THR A 272 -1.77 10.90 9.85
C THR A 272 -3.00 11.45 10.57
N ALA A 273 -3.40 10.78 11.64
CA ALA A 273 -4.53 11.23 12.46
C ALA A 273 -4.30 12.64 13.02
N ARG A 274 -5.34 13.47 13.05
CA ARG A 274 -5.30 14.88 13.43
C ARG A 274 -4.53 15.16 14.74
N PRO A 275 -4.73 14.40 15.84
CA PRO A 275 -3.99 14.66 17.09
C PRO A 275 -2.48 14.46 16.97
N LYS A 276 -2.04 13.51 16.12
CA LYS A 276 -0.62 13.31 15.84
C LYS A 276 -0.04 14.44 14.99
N MET A 277 -0.80 14.94 14.04
CA MET A 277 -0.41 16.09 13.21
C MET A 277 -0.23 17.34 14.08
N ASP A 278 -1.17 17.65 14.95
CA ASP A 278 -1.10 18.80 15.85
C ASP A 278 0.12 18.72 16.79
N LYS A 279 0.43 17.54 17.30
CA LYS A 279 1.65 17.31 18.09
C LYS A 279 2.91 17.50 17.26
N ALA A 280 2.95 16.97 16.02
CA ALA A 280 4.08 17.12 15.12
C ALA A 280 4.35 18.60 14.78
N LEU A 281 3.31 19.38 14.50
CA LEU A 281 3.42 20.82 14.26
C LEU A 281 4.05 21.55 15.45
N GLY A 282 3.64 21.23 16.67
CA GLY A 282 4.25 21.79 17.88
C GLY A 282 5.73 21.45 17.99
N THR A 283 6.11 20.19 17.77
CA THR A 283 7.51 19.75 17.82
C THR A 283 8.36 20.42 16.74
N ILE A 284 7.84 20.56 15.52
CA ILE A 284 8.53 21.25 14.41
C ILE A 284 8.77 22.72 14.76
N GLN A 285 7.80 23.41 15.36
CA GLN A 285 7.96 24.81 15.77
C GLN A 285 9.00 24.99 16.88
N ASP A 286 9.11 24.04 17.81
CA ASP A 286 10.13 24.06 18.86
C ASP A 286 11.53 23.86 18.25
N GLU A 287 11.70 22.87 17.38
CA GLU A 287 12.95 22.60 16.67
C GLU A 287 13.38 23.80 15.79
N LEU A 288 12.44 24.41 15.08
CA LEU A 288 12.69 25.60 14.28
C LEU A 288 13.25 26.75 15.14
N ARG A 289 12.61 27.03 16.30
CA ARG A 289 13.08 28.06 17.22
C ARG A 289 14.51 27.82 17.72
N GLU A 290 14.81 26.58 18.12
CA GLU A 290 16.17 26.20 18.53
C GLU A 290 17.18 26.37 17.39
N ARG A 291 16.84 25.94 16.18
CA ARG A 291 17.73 26.04 15.05
C ARG A 291 17.99 27.47 14.61
N LEU A 292 16.99 28.31 14.63
CA LEU A 292 17.15 29.76 14.35
C LEU A 292 18.06 30.44 15.37
N MET A 293 17.96 30.12 16.67
CA MET A 293 18.87 30.63 17.69
C MET A 293 20.32 30.21 17.41
N GLN A 294 20.55 28.92 17.10
CA GLN A 294 21.88 28.43 16.76
C GLN A 294 22.51 29.18 15.55
N PHE A 295 21.73 29.35 14.46
CA PHE A 295 22.22 30.07 13.30
C PHE A 295 22.55 31.53 13.62
N LYS A 296 21.76 32.20 14.46
CA LYS A 296 22.02 33.59 14.89
C LYS A 296 23.28 33.66 15.74
N GLU A 297 23.51 32.73 16.66
CA GLU A 297 24.74 32.63 17.49
C GLU A 297 25.98 32.33 16.65
N GLU A 298 25.87 31.49 15.61
CA GLU A 298 26.95 31.22 14.66
C GLU A 298 27.21 32.33 13.65
N GLY A 299 26.42 33.42 13.67
CA GLY A 299 26.54 34.53 12.72
C GLY A 299 26.01 34.21 11.31
N LYS A 300 25.29 33.10 11.14
CA LYS A 300 24.67 32.65 9.88
C LYS A 300 23.29 33.32 9.68
N LEU A 301 23.30 34.65 9.54
CA LEU A 301 22.06 35.42 9.51
C LEU A 301 21.23 35.16 8.24
N LEU A 302 21.89 34.89 7.12
CA LEU A 302 21.19 34.58 5.86
C LEU A 302 20.47 33.22 5.93
N GLU A 303 21.16 32.20 6.45
CA GLU A 303 20.59 30.88 6.64
C GLU A 303 19.41 30.90 7.63
N ALA A 304 19.53 31.70 8.71
CA ALA A 304 18.44 31.91 9.65
C ALA A 304 17.22 32.52 8.97
N GLN A 305 17.40 33.60 8.19
CA GLN A 305 16.31 34.25 7.47
C GLN A 305 15.63 33.36 6.42
N ARG A 306 16.40 32.47 5.78
CA ARG A 306 15.85 31.57 4.75
C ARG A 306 15.13 30.38 5.34
N LEU A 307 15.48 29.99 6.58
CA LEU A 307 14.81 28.91 7.29
C LEU A 307 13.50 29.36 7.94
N GLU A 308 13.43 30.62 8.41
CA GLU A 308 12.26 31.23 9.04
C GLU A 308 11.15 31.51 8.02
#